data_ca441099d6a5b5fb1f644ea51e02d754
#
_entry.id   ca441099d6a5b5fb1f644ea51e02d754
#
_cell.length_a   1.000
_cell.length_b   1.000
_cell.length_c   1.000
_cell.angle_alpha   90.00
_cell.angle_beta   90.00
_cell.angle_gamma   90.00
#
_symmetry.space_group_name_H-M   'P 1'
#
loop_
_entity.id
_entity.type
_entity.pdbx_description
1 polymer ?
#
loop_
_entity_poly.entity_id
_entity_poly.type
_entity_poly.pdbx_seq_one_letter_code
_entity_poly.pdbx_strand_id
1 'polypeptide(L)'
;NDSRVLPARLLGSRLPGGGACEVLLLIDKGDNVWECLVRPGRKLRTGARMTFGSGELTAEVLGEAADGNRLIRFTYQGIFLEVLERLGKMPLPPYIKEELRDRERYQTVYSRIPGSAAAPTAGLHFTPELLERISTKGIGLGYITLHVGLGTFRPVKEETIEEHPMHSEFCTISLETAELINRTKAAGGRCICVGTTSCRTLESWAGEDGHMEPMSGWTNIYIYPGYRFKVMDGLV
;
A
#
# COMPACT_ATOMS: atom_id res chain seq x y z
N ASN A 1 2.34 3.92 10.04
CA ASN A 1 2.40 2.91 8.98
C ASN A 1 3.76 2.99 8.30
N ASP A 2 4.59 1.98 8.48
CA ASP A 2 5.97 1.90 7.96
C ASP A 2 6.07 1.20 6.59
N SER A 3 4.95 1.06 5.90
CA SER A 3 4.94 0.54 4.55
C SER A 3 5.71 1.46 3.60
N ARG A 4 6.47 0.86 2.67
CA ARG A 4 7.25 1.56 1.66
C ARG A 4 6.63 1.37 0.29
N VAL A 5 6.48 2.45 -0.45
CA VAL A 5 5.91 2.43 -1.79
C VAL A 5 6.89 1.78 -2.76
N LEU A 6 6.40 0.82 -3.54
CA LEU A 6 7.15 0.23 -4.64
C LEU A 6 7.15 1.15 -5.87
N PRO A 7 8.23 1.21 -6.66
CA PRO A 7 8.21 1.83 -7.97
C PRO A 7 7.44 0.93 -8.95
N ALA A 8 6.14 0.76 -8.68
CA ALA A 8 5.28 -0.29 -9.22
C ALA A 8 4.73 0.03 -10.62
N ARG A 9 5.00 1.22 -11.17
CA ARG A 9 4.52 1.65 -12.48
C ARG A 9 5.59 1.37 -13.53
N LEU A 10 5.31 0.42 -14.43
CA LEU A 10 6.21 -0.01 -15.50
C LEU A 10 5.71 0.51 -16.84
N LEU A 11 6.59 1.20 -17.57
CA LEU A 11 6.34 1.65 -18.94
C LEU A 11 7.15 0.79 -19.89
N GLY A 12 6.49 0.21 -20.88
CA GLY A 12 7.12 -0.72 -21.80
C GLY A 12 6.45 -0.77 -23.17
N SER A 13 6.76 -1.82 -23.90
CA SER A 13 6.28 -2.05 -25.26
C SER A 13 5.66 -3.43 -25.40
N ARG A 14 4.59 -3.52 -26.19
CA ARG A 14 3.92 -4.76 -26.53
C ARG A 14 4.72 -5.52 -27.59
N LEU A 15 4.81 -6.82 -27.45
CA LEU A 15 5.46 -7.70 -28.43
C LEU A 15 4.40 -8.41 -29.30
N PRO A 16 4.64 -8.61 -30.61
CA PRO A 16 5.82 -8.16 -31.38
C PRO A 16 5.70 -6.72 -31.89
N GLY A 17 4.57 -6.06 -31.81
CA GLY A 17 4.23 -4.83 -32.52
C GLY A 17 4.85 -3.53 -31.99
N GLY A 18 5.55 -3.53 -30.84
CA GLY A 18 6.25 -2.36 -30.29
C GLY A 18 5.37 -1.24 -29.76
N GLY A 19 4.06 -1.40 -29.70
CA GLY A 19 3.15 -0.36 -29.21
C GLY A 19 3.29 -0.15 -27.70
N ALA A 20 3.31 1.11 -27.28
CA ALA A 20 3.45 1.48 -25.87
C ALA A 20 2.43 0.79 -24.95
N CYS A 21 2.86 0.42 -23.77
CA CYS A 21 2.02 -0.13 -22.71
C CYS A 21 2.50 0.33 -21.33
N GLU A 22 1.56 0.29 -20.39
CA GLU A 22 1.78 0.57 -18.99
C GLU A 22 1.22 -0.56 -18.16
N VAL A 23 1.99 -1.00 -17.17
CA VAL A 23 1.59 -2.01 -16.18
C VAL A 23 1.83 -1.42 -14.80
N LEU A 24 0.82 -1.50 -13.95
CA LEU A 24 0.89 -1.07 -12.57
C LEU A 24 0.67 -2.28 -11.65
N LEU A 25 1.69 -2.64 -10.90
CA LEU A 25 1.66 -3.76 -9.96
C LEU A 25 0.72 -3.45 -8.80
N LEU A 26 -0.18 -4.38 -8.46
CA LEU A 26 -1.15 -4.24 -7.39
C LEU A 26 -0.93 -5.24 -6.25
N ILE A 27 -0.97 -6.52 -6.57
CA ILE A 27 -0.95 -7.61 -5.59
C ILE A 27 0.01 -8.69 -6.08
N ASP A 28 0.99 -9.02 -5.26
CA ASP A 28 1.85 -10.18 -5.48
C ASP A 28 1.04 -11.47 -5.20
N LYS A 29 0.99 -12.34 -6.20
CA LYS A 29 0.33 -13.65 -6.13
C LYS A 29 1.30 -14.80 -5.90
N GLY A 30 2.61 -14.50 -5.78
CA GLY A 30 3.67 -15.49 -5.75
C GLY A 30 4.07 -15.99 -7.14
N ASP A 31 5.15 -16.76 -7.22
CA ASP A 31 5.65 -17.39 -8.47
C ASP A 31 5.84 -16.41 -9.64
N ASN A 32 6.30 -15.20 -9.33
CA ASN A 32 6.48 -14.09 -10.28
C ASN A 32 5.17 -13.66 -10.98
N VAL A 33 4.03 -13.98 -10.40
CA VAL A 33 2.72 -13.57 -10.91
C VAL A 33 2.17 -12.43 -10.06
N TRP A 34 1.73 -11.37 -10.73
CA TRP A 34 1.13 -10.21 -10.11
C TRP A 34 -0.25 -9.93 -10.69
N GLU A 35 -1.16 -9.49 -9.84
CA GLU A 35 -2.36 -8.80 -10.29
C GLU A 35 -1.99 -7.36 -10.60
N CYS A 36 -2.36 -6.89 -11.80
CA CYS A 36 -1.91 -5.60 -12.33
C CYS A 36 -3.06 -4.85 -13.00
N LEU A 37 -3.01 -3.52 -12.90
CA LEU A 37 -3.76 -2.65 -13.81
C LEU A 37 -2.92 -2.41 -15.06
N VAL A 38 -3.56 -2.39 -16.25
CA VAL A 38 -2.85 -2.27 -17.53
C VAL A 38 -3.46 -1.22 -18.44
N ARG A 39 -2.62 -0.59 -19.25
CA ARG A 39 -3.01 0.29 -20.36
C ARG A 39 -2.21 -0.02 -21.61
N PRO A 40 -2.85 -0.12 -22.80
CA PRO A 40 -4.29 -0.13 -23.06
C PRO A 40 -4.92 -1.51 -22.80
N GLY A 41 -5.97 -1.58 -21.95
CA GLY A 41 -6.59 -2.84 -21.52
C GLY A 41 -7.10 -3.70 -22.69
N ARG A 42 -7.67 -3.07 -23.74
CA ARG A 42 -8.20 -3.79 -24.91
C ARG A 42 -7.15 -4.58 -25.69
N LYS A 43 -5.87 -4.19 -25.61
CA LYS A 43 -4.76 -4.82 -26.34
C LYS A 43 -3.91 -5.74 -25.47
N LEU A 44 -4.09 -5.70 -24.16
CA LEU A 44 -3.38 -6.52 -23.20
C LEU A 44 -4.35 -7.61 -22.65
N ARG A 45 -4.74 -8.51 -23.55
CA ARG A 45 -5.57 -9.69 -23.26
C ARG A 45 -4.68 -10.89 -22.94
N THR A 46 -5.29 -11.96 -22.47
CA THR A 46 -4.61 -13.24 -22.22
C THR A 46 -3.71 -13.63 -23.40
N GLY A 47 -2.47 -14.00 -23.12
CA GLY A 47 -1.42 -14.31 -24.11
C GLY A 47 -0.65 -13.11 -24.64
N ALA A 48 -1.06 -11.87 -24.32
CA ALA A 48 -0.29 -10.67 -24.72
C ALA A 48 1.05 -10.65 -24.01
N ARG A 49 2.11 -10.27 -24.75
CA ARG A 49 3.47 -10.21 -24.25
C ARG A 49 3.99 -8.77 -24.27
N MET A 50 4.84 -8.44 -23.32
CA MET A 50 5.41 -7.10 -23.13
C MET A 50 6.88 -7.18 -22.77
N THR A 51 7.60 -6.11 -23.05
CA THR A 51 9.00 -5.93 -22.66
C THR A 51 9.21 -4.55 -22.06
N PHE A 52 10.13 -4.47 -21.10
CA PHE A 52 10.46 -3.25 -20.36
C PHE A 52 11.98 -3.07 -20.33
N GLY A 53 12.43 -1.80 -20.28
CA GLY A 53 13.84 -1.47 -20.37
C GLY A 53 14.44 -1.89 -21.72
N SER A 54 15.62 -2.46 -21.70
CA SER A 54 16.31 -3.03 -22.89
C SER A 54 15.97 -4.51 -23.11
N GLY A 55 14.88 -5.02 -22.55
CA GLY A 55 14.48 -6.43 -22.62
C GLY A 55 14.83 -7.24 -21.37
N GLU A 56 15.39 -6.61 -20.34
CA GLU A 56 15.76 -7.24 -19.08
C GLU A 56 14.58 -7.68 -18.23
N LEU A 57 13.40 -7.12 -18.48
CA LEU A 57 12.13 -7.54 -17.90
C LEU A 57 11.13 -7.81 -19.02
N THR A 58 10.56 -8.99 -19.03
CA THR A 58 9.45 -9.36 -19.92
C THR A 58 8.25 -9.81 -19.12
N ALA A 59 7.08 -9.74 -19.73
CA ALA A 59 5.84 -10.14 -19.07
C ALA A 59 4.86 -10.75 -20.06
N GLU A 60 3.99 -11.63 -19.53
CA GLU A 60 2.89 -12.26 -20.23
C GLU A 60 1.60 -12.18 -19.44
N VAL A 61 0.52 -11.81 -20.10
CA VAL A 61 -0.82 -11.80 -19.51
C VAL A 61 -1.35 -13.22 -19.46
N LEU A 62 -1.54 -13.75 -18.25
CA LEU A 62 -2.06 -15.10 -18.03
C LEU A 62 -3.58 -15.16 -18.07
N GLY A 63 -4.25 -14.09 -17.67
CA GLY A 63 -5.71 -14.03 -17.57
C GLY A 63 -6.22 -12.70 -17.07
N GLU A 64 -7.55 -12.61 -16.98
CA GLU A 64 -8.25 -11.49 -16.37
C GLU A 64 -8.48 -11.74 -14.89
N ALA A 65 -8.41 -10.69 -14.09
CA ALA A 65 -8.77 -10.66 -12.68
C ALA A 65 -9.96 -9.70 -12.46
N ALA A 66 -10.39 -9.56 -11.21
CA ALA A 66 -11.48 -8.66 -10.85
C ALA A 66 -11.22 -7.22 -11.34
N ASP A 67 -12.29 -6.47 -11.54
CA ASP A 67 -12.27 -5.04 -11.90
C ASP A 67 -11.50 -4.70 -13.18
N GLY A 68 -11.36 -5.65 -14.09
CA GLY A 68 -10.62 -5.47 -15.33
C GLY A 68 -9.09 -5.51 -15.18
N ASN A 69 -8.59 -5.90 -14.02
CA ASN A 69 -7.18 -6.17 -13.79
C ASN A 69 -6.70 -7.39 -14.60
N ARG A 70 -5.41 -7.60 -14.63
CA ARG A 70 -4.78 -8.73 -15.32
C ARG A 70 -3.88 -9.49 -14.36
N LEU A 71 -3.84 -10.81 -14.50
CA LEU A 71 -2.80 -11.64 -13.93
C LEU A 71 -1.64 -11.68 -14.92
N ILE A 72 -0.47 -11.24 -14.47
CA ILE A 72 0.72 -11.09 -15.30
C ILE A 72 1.87 -11.84 -14.68
N ARG A 73 2.51 -12.71 -15.47
CA ARG A 73 3.77 -13.34 -15.11
C ARG A 73 4.93 -12.55 -15.64
N PHE A 74 5.87 -12.23 -14.75
CA PHE A 74 7.11 -11.55 -15.09
C PHE A 74 8.28 -12.52 -15.19
N THR A 75 9.17 -12.26 -16.15
CA THR A 75 10.41 -13.00 -16.35
C THR A 75 11.59 -12.02 -16.34
N TYR A 76 12.57 -12.28 -15.49
CA TYR A 76 13.73 -11.42 -15.24
C TYR A 76 14.88 -12.25 -14.67
N GLN A 77 16.06 -11.64 -14.57
CA GLN A 77 17.23 -12.20 -13.89
C GLN A 77 17.48 -11.46 -12.57
N GLY A 78 17.87 -12.18 -11.52
CA GLY A 78 18.19 -11.62 -10.22
C GLY A 78 16.98 -11.36 -9.32
N ILE A 79 16.99 -10.25 -8.59
CA ILE A 79 15.97 -9.88 -7.60
C ILE A 79 14.98 -8.91 -8.21
N PHE A 80 13.68 -9.24 -8.13
CA PHE A 80 12.62 -8.44 -8.74
C PHE A 80 12.57 -6.98 -8.25
N LEU A 81 12.78 -6.76 -6.95
CA LEU A 81 12.83 -5.41 -6.38
C LEU A 81 13.94 -4.56 -7.01
N GLU A 82 15.10 -5.13 -7.27
CA GLU A 82 16.19 -4.42 -7.93
C GLU A 82 15.85 -4.06 -9.39
N VAL A 83 15.16 -4.96 -10.09
CA VAL A 83 14.63 -4.68 -11.43
C VAL A 83 13.62 -3.55 -11.40
N LEU A 84 12.68 -3.56 -10.44
CA LEU A 84 11.71 -2.49 -10.24
C LEU A 84 12.37 -1.15 -9.92
N GLU A 85 13.41 -1.14 -9.08
CA GLU A 85 14.15 0.10 -8.75
C GLU A 85 14.80 0.73 -9.98
N ARG A 86 15.25 -0.08 -10.94
CA ARG A 86 15.82 0.42 -12.20
C ARG A 86 14.77 0.89 -13.22
N LEU A 87 13.71 0.11 -13.41
CA LEU A 87 12.74 0.29 -14.50
C LEU A 87 11.44 0.96 -14.07
N GLY A 88 11.05 0.79 -12.82
CA GLY A 88 9.77 1.26 -12.31
C GLY A 88 9.75 2.76 -12.01
N LYS A 89 8.55 3.32 -12.06
CA LYS A 89 8.24 4.68 -11.63
C LYS A 89 7.33 4.65 -10.41
N MET A 90 7.40 5.69 -9.58
CA MET A 90 6.52 5.84 -8.42
C MET A 90 5.06 6.03 -8.88
N PRO A 91 4.12 5.25 -8.35
CA PRO A 91 2.71 5.37 -8.67
C PRO A 91 2.09 6.53 -7.89
N LEU A 92 2.21 7.75 -8.41
CA LEU A 92 1.67 8.93 -7.76
C LEU A 92 0.14 9.02 -7.90
N PRO A 93 -0.55 9.61 -6.92
CA PRO A 93 -1.97 9.93 -7.04
C PRO A 93 -2.25 10.77 -8.30
N PRO A 94 -3.42 10.58 -8.95
CA PRO A 94 -3.70 11.23 -10.24
C PRO A 94 -3.77 12.76 -10.19
N TYR A 95 -3.92 13.36 -9.00
CA TYR A 95 -3.90 14.81 -8.82
C TYR A 95 -2.48 15.39 -8.79
N ILE A 96 -1.43 14.56 -8.60
CA ILE A 96 -0.02 14.96 -8.71
C ILE A 96 0.39 14.79 -10.17
N LYS A 97 0.59 15.92 -10.86
CA LYS A 97 0.96 15.95 -12.29
C LYS A 97 2.45 16.17 -12.53
N GLU A 98 3.15 16.69 -11.53
CA GLU A 98 4.58 16.93 -11.61
C GLU A 98 5.37 15.62 -11.53
N GLU A 99 6.43 15.54 -12.31
CA GLU A 99 7.37 14.42 -12.24
C GLU A 99 8.16 14.48 -10.94
N LEU A 100 8.18 13.38 -10.20
CA LEU A 100 8.89 13.29 -8.95
C LEU A 100 10.40 13.18 -9.21
N ARG A 101 11.15 14.26 -8.97
CA ARG A 101 12.61 14.30 -9.12
C ARG A 101 13.33 13.45 -8.10
N ASP A 102 12.79 13.42 -6.88
CA ASP A 102 13.30 12.63 -5.76
C ASP A 102 12.21 11.66 -5.29
N ARG A 103 12.45 10.35 -5.49
CA ARG A 103 11.51 9.29 -5.11
C ARG A 103 11.24 9.22 -3.61
N GLU A 104 12.22 9.60 -2.78
CA GLU A 104 12.10 9.57 -1.34
C GLU A 104 11.08 10.61 -0.81
N ARG A 105 10.75 11.63 -1.59
CA ARG A 105 9.67 12.57 -1.23
C ARG A 105 8.28 11.95 -1.15
N TYR A 106 8.07 10.80 -1.80
CA TYR A 106 6.82 10.04 -1.70
C TYR A 106 6.99 8.80 -0.81
N GLN A 107 7.84 8.92 0.21
CA GLN A 107 8.04 7.95 1.27
C GLN A 107 8.00 8.65 2.61
N THR A 108 7.47 8.00 3.65
CA THR A 108 7.63 8.51 5.02
C THR A 108 9.08 8.31 5.48
N VAL A 109 9.55 9.15 6.41
CA VAL A 109 10.92 9.04 6.96
C VAL A 109 11.16 7.74 7.73
N TYR A 110 10.08 7.04 8.08
CA TYR A 110 10.10 5.74 8.77
C TYR A 110 9.66 4.57 7.87
N SER A 111 9.53 4.78 6.55
CA SER A 111 9.18 3.72 5.62
C SER A 111 10.26 2.64 5.58
N ARG A 112 9.84 1.39 5.71
CA ARG A 112 10.77 0.27 5.87
C ARG A 112 10.39 -0.97 5.08
N ILE A 113 9.11 -1.33 5.08
CA ILE A 113 8.62 -2.60 4.53
C ILE A 113 8.05 -2.37 3.13
N PRO A 114 8.74 -2.79 2.05
CA PRO A 114 8.26 -2.63 0.68
C PRO A 114 6.97 -3.41 0.43
N GLY A 115 6.06 -2.86 -0.40
CA GLY A 115 4.84 -3.57 -0.78
C GLY A 115 3.64 -2.67 -1.07
N SER A 116 3.73 -1.38 -0.78
CA SER A 116 2.61 -0.45 -0.94
C SER A 116 2.54 0.13 -2.35
N ALA A 117 1.33 0.32 -2.86
CA ALA A 117 1.08 1.05 -4.11
C ALA A 117 0.92 2.57 -3.88
N ALA A 118 0.74 3.00 -2.63
CA ALA A 118 0.62 4.41 -2.26
C ALA A 118 1.24 4.69 -0.90
N ALA A 119 1.74 5.91 -0.70
CA ALA A 119 2.26 6.33 0.60
C ALA A 119 1.11 6.59 1.61
N PRO A 120 1.32 6.29 2.90
CA PRO A 120 0.45 6.75 3.98
C PRO A 120 0.67 8.26 4.19
N THR A 121 -0.09 9.07 3.45
CA THR A 121 0.23 10.49 3.20
C THR A 121 0.27 11.37 4.44
N ALA A 122 -0.51 11.06 5.49
CA ALA A 122 -0.40 11.79 6.77
C ALA A 122 1.01 11.71 7.37
N GLY A 123 1.69 10.58 7.19
CA GLY A 123 3.06 10.38 7.65
C GLY A 123 4.12 11.19 6.91
N LEU A 124 3.83 11.70 5.71
CA LEU A 124 4.77 12.51 4.93
C LEU A 124 5.11 13.85 5.59
N HIS A 125 4.28 14.31 6.52
CA HIS A 125 4.49 15.54 7.28
C HIS A 125 5.43 15.36 8.47
N PHE A 126 5.80 14.13 8.82
CA PHE A 126 6.72 13.85 9.92
C PHE A 126 8.17 13.91 9.46
N THR A 127 9.01 14.53 10.26
CA THR A 127 10.46 14.58 10.07
C THR A 127 11.16 13.79 11.18
N PRO A 128 12.43 13.37 10.98
CA PRO A 128 13.22 12.73 12.03
C PRO A 128 13.28 13.57 13.31
N GLU A 129 13.45 14.89 13.19
CA GLU A 129 13.52 15.83 14.29
C GLU A 129 12.19 15.92 15.06
N LEU A 130 11.05 15.86 14.35
CA LEU A 130 9.74 15.84 15.00
C LEU A 130 9.55 14.52 15.79
N LEU A 131 9.93 13.39 15.22
CA LEU A 131 9.85 12.09 15.90
C LEU A 131 10.74 12.06 17.15
N GLU A 132 11.95 12.61 17.08
CA GLU A 132 12.84 12.75 18.23
C GLU A 132 12.22 13.63 19.32
N ARG A 133 11.63 14.77 18.96
CA ARG A 133 10.93 15.66 19.91
C ARG A 133 9.72 14.97 20.57
N ILE A 134 8.99 14.15 19.85
CA ILE A 134 7.88 13.36 20.39
C ILE A 134 8.42 12.35 21.42
N SER A 135 9.46 11.62 21.05
CA SER A 135 10.09 10.59 21.91
C SER A 135 10.67 11.21 23.19
N THR A 136 11.37 12.36 23.09
CA THR A 136 11.96 13.04 24.26
C THR A 136 10.91 13.60 25.22
N LYS A 137 9.67 13.77 24.79
CA LYS A 137 8.53 14.10 25.67
C LYS A 137 7.94 12.87 26.37
N GLY A 138 8.53 11.69 26.23
CA GLY A 138 8.03 10.46 26.82
C GLY A 138 6.81 9.87 26.11
N ILE A 139 6.50 10.30 24.88
CA ILE A 139 5.42 9.76 24.08
C ILE A 139 5.94 8.54 23.30
N GLY A 140 5.32 7.41 23.48
CA GLY A 140 5.68 6.18 22.79
C GLY A 140 5.39 6.26 21.28
N LEU A 141 6.29 5.71 20.46
CA LEU A 141 6.14 5.58 19.02
C LEU A 141 6.00 4.11 18.66
N GLY A 142 4.84 3.72 18.13
CA GLY A 142 4.58 2.38 17.63
C GLY A 142 4.40 2.40 16.10
N TYR A 143 4.80 1.32 15.45
CA TYR A 143 4.69 1.18 14.01
C TYR A 143 3.82 -0.01 13.65
N ILE A 144 2.98 0.18 12.64
CA ILE A 144 2.24 -0.89 11.98
C ILE A 144 2.64 -0.92 10.50
N THR A 145 2.41 -2.04 9.85
CA THR A 145 2.52 -2.14 8.40
C THR A 145 1.13 -2.34 7.81
N LEU A 146 0.74 -1.52 6.85
CA LEU A 146 -0.40 -1.77 5.98
C LEU A 146 0.02 -1.39 4.57
N HIS A 147 -0.03 -2.36 3.66
CA HIS A 147 0.25 -2.13 2.25
C HIS A 147 -0.98 -1.55 1.57
N VAL A 148 -0.92 -0.25 1.29
CA VAL A 148 -2.01 0.49 0.64
C VAL A 148 -2.16 0.00 -0.79
N GLY A 149 -3.35 -0.47 -1.13
CA GLY A 149 -3.72 -0.85 -2.49
C GLY A 149 -4.19 0.34 -3.32
N LEU A 150 -4.26 0.15 -4.64
CA LEU A 150 -4.74 1.20 -5.57
C LEU A 150 -6.22 1.53 -5.44
N GLY A 151 -6.99 0.73 -4.74
CA GLY A 151 -8.38 1.03 -4.43
C GLY A 151 -8.56 2.41 -3.79
N THR A 152 -7.56 2.86 -3.04
CA THR A 152 -7.52 4.18 -2.40
C THR A 152 -7.59 5.35 -3.41
N PHE A 153 -7.19 5.14 -4.67
CA PHE A 153 -7.25 6.16 -5.73
C PHE A 153 -8.51 6.10 -6.58
N ARG A 154 -9.36 5.10 -6.39
CA ARG A 154 -10.63 5.00 -7.11
C ARG A 154 -11.67 5.87 -6.42
N PRO A 155 -12.39 6.75 -7.15
CA PRO A 155 -13.52 7.48 -6.58
C PRO A 155 -14.58 6.50 -6.11
N VAL A 156 -15.19 6.78 -4.96
CA VAL A 156 -16.40 6.10 -4.50
C VAL A 156 -17.50 6.41 -5.54
N LYS A 157 -18.08 5.38 -6.11
CA LYS A 157 -19.12 5.50 -7.15
C LYS A 157 -20.51 5.07 -6.64
N GLU A 158 -20.51 4.36 -5.54
CA GLU A 158 -21.69 3.82 -4.92
C GLU A 158 -22.44 4.94 -4.18
N GLU A 159 -23.77 4.92 -4.29
CA GLU A 159 -24.66 5.90 -3.62
C GLU A 159 -24.91 5.53 -2.15
N THR A 160 -24.73 4.26 -1.80
CA THR A 160 -24.94 3.75 -0.45
C THR A 160 -23.67 3.14 0.13
N ILE A 161 -23.49 3.29 1.44
CA ILE A 161 -22.29 2.81 2.17
C ILE A 161 -22.20 1.28 2.11
N GLU A 162 -23.34 0.59 2.19
CA GLU A 162 -23.44 -0.86 2.20
C GLU A 162 -23.01 -1.51 0.87
N GLU A 163 -23.13 -0.78 -0.22
CA GLU A 163 -22.75 -1.26 -1.56
C GLU A 163 -21.27 -1.01 -1.89
N HIS A 164 -20.56 -0.25 -1.06
CA HIS A 164 -19.16 0.06 -1.32
C HIS A 164 -18.25 -1.15 -1.01
N PRO A 165 -17.65 -1.81 -2.03
CA PRO A 165 -16.70 -2.89 -1.79
C PRO A 165 -15.37 -2.32 -1.29
N MET A 166 -15.11 -2.44 0.02
CA MET A 166 -13.79 -2.12 0.54
C MET A 166 -12.75 -3.13 0.05
N HIS A 167 -11.70 -2.61 -0.56
CA HIS A 167 -10.56 -3.44 -0.97
C HIS A 167 -9.85 -3.99 0.26
N SER A 168 -9.53 -5.29 0.18
CA SER A 168 -8.71 -5.93 1.21
C SER A 168 -7.26 -5.45 1.09
N GLU A 169 -6.67 -5.09 2.23
CA GLU A 169 -5.28 -4.67 2.34
C GLU A 169 -4.58 -5.50 3.41
N PHE A 170 -3.35 -5.93 3.11
CA PHE A 170 -2.57 -6.73 4.05
C PHE A 170 -1.93 -5.84 5.10
N CYS A 171 -2.10 -6.20 6.36
CA CYS A 171 -1.53 -5.47 7.49
C CYS A 171 -0.88 -6.37 8.54
N THR A 172 0.02 -5.77 9.30
CA THR A 172 0.77 -6.44 10.38
C THR A 172 0.88 -5.50 11.57
N ILE A 173 0.68 -6.07 12.76
CA ILE A 173 0.94 -5.45 14.06
C ILE A 173 1.96 -6.33 14.78
N SER A 174 3.12 -5.76 15.11
CA SER A 174 4.16 -6.48 15.87
C SER A 174 3.77 -6.64 17.34
N LEU A 175 4.39 -7.61 18.02
CA LEU A 175 4.24 -7.78 19.47
C LEU A 175 4.63 -6.50 20.22
N GLU A 176 5.75 -5.87 19.85
CA GLU A 176 6.22 -4.62 20.46
C GLU A 176 5.17 -3.51 20.40
N THR A 177 4.55 -3.32 19.22
CA THR A 177 3.51 -2.31 19.02
C THR A 177 2.24 -2.65 19.79
N ALA A 178 1.79 -3.89 19.77
CA ALA A 178 0.63 -4.35 20.54
C ALA A 178 0.83 -4.11 22.04
N GLU A 179 1.95 -4.51 22.59
CA GLU A 179 2.29 -4.29 24.00
C GLU A 179 2.39 -2.80 24.38
N LEU A 180 2.98 -1.97 23.50
CA LEU A 180 3.05 -0.53 23.70
C LEU A 180 1.65 0.08 23.82
N ILE A 181 0.72 -0.29 22.94
CA ILE A 181 -0.66 0.18 22.97
C ILE A 181 -1.34 -0.28 24.28
N ASN A 182 -1.23 -1.57 24.61
CA ASN A 182 -1.85 -2.13 25.81
C ASN A 182 -1.36 -1.46 27.09
N ARG A 183 -0.05 -1.26 27.23
CA ARG A 183 0.53 -0.54 28.39
C ARG A 183 0.05 0.91 28.46
N THR A 184 0.00 1.59 27.31
CA THR A 184 -0.44 2.98 27.25
C THR A 184 -1.90 3.11 27.68
N LYS A 185 -2.78 2.25 27.19
CA LYS A 185 -4.21 2.24 27.57
C LYS A 185 -4.41 1.87 29.04
N ALA A 186 -3.69 0.87 29.54
CA ALA A 186 -3.75 0.47 30.97
C ALA A 186 -3.31 1.60 31.91
N ALA A 187 -2.39 2.45 31.48
CA ALA A 187 -1.94 3.63 32.22
C ALA A 187 -2.88 4.86 32.06
N GLY A 188 -4.01 4.72 31.40
CA GLY A 188 -4.96 5.82 31.13
C GLY A 188 -4.47 6.79 30.02
N GLY A 189 -3.49 6.38 29.24
CA GLY A 189 -2.97 7.13 28.12
C GLY A 189 -3.83 7.02 26.87
N ARG A 190 -3.45 7.74 25.81
CA ARG A 190 -4.17 7.82 24.55
C ARG A 190 -3.38 7.21 23.41
N CYS A 191 -4.07 6.54 22.49
CA CYS A 191 -3.54 6.06 21.22
C CYS A 191 -3.92 7.02 20.10
N ILE A 192 -2.93 7.72 19.54
CA ILE A 192 -3.11 8.65 18.43
C ILE A 192 -2.60 8.00 17.15
N CYS A 193 -3.49 7.74 16.21
CA CYS A 193 -3.13 7.21 14.91
C CYS A 193 -2.65 8.31 13.96
N VAL A 194 -1.55 8.04 13.26
CA VAL A 194 -1.09 8.88 12.15
C VAL A 194 -1.53 8.22 10.85
N GLY A 195 -2.55 8.80 10.23
CA GLY A 195 -3.18 8.31 9.00
C GLY A 195 -4.28 7.28 9.22
N THR A 196 -5.23 7.28 8.29
CA THR A 196 -6.37 6.36 8.28
C THR A 196 -5.94 4.90 8.14
N THR A 197 -4.79 4.61 7.52
CA THR A 197 -4.24 3.25 7.41
C THR A 197 -3.84 2.69 8.77
N SER A 198 -3.26 3.51 9.65
CA SER A 198 -2.96 3.11 11.03
C SER A 198 -4.25 2.85 11.82
N CYS A 199 -5.22 3.74 11.71
CA CYS A 199 -6.53 3.58 12.31
C CYS A 199 -7.20 2.27 11.85
N ARG A 200 -7.29 2.04 10.53
CA ARG A 200 -7.87 0.80 9.98
C ARG A 200 -7.19 -0.45 10.52
N THR A 201 -5.86 -0.45 10.55
CA THR A 201 -5.09 -1.59 11.03
C THR A 201 -5.43 -1.91 12.49
N LEU A 202 -5.38 -0.92 13.37
CA LEU A 202 -5.65 -1.13 14.78
C LEU A 202 -7.10 -1.52 15.03
N GLU A 203 -8.06 -0.81 14.45
CA GLU A 203 -9.48 -1.09 14.66
C GLU A 203 -9.93 -2.43 14.08
N SER A 204 -9.26 -2.95 13.04
CA SER A 204 -9.55 -4.27 12.48
C SER A 204 -9.27 -5.41 13.44
N TRP A 205 -8.26 -5.26 14.30
CA TRP A 205 -7.72 -6.35 15.10
C TRP A 205 -7.83 -6.11 16.61
N ALA A 206 -8.33 -4.94 17.02
CA ALA A 206 -8.60 -4.67 18.43
C ALA A 206 -9.74 -5.58 18.95
N GLY A 207 -9.53 -6.15 20.12
CA GLY A 207 -10.61 -6.80 20.89
C GLY A 207 -11.72 -5.81 21.25
N GLU A 208 -12.87 -6.30 21.64
CA GLU A 208 -14.01 -5.45 22.04
C GLU A 208 -13.69 -4.56 23.26
N ASP A 209 -12.72 -4.97 24.06
CA ASP A 209 -12.16 -4.23 25.20
C ASP A 209 -11.01 -3.28 24.82
N GLY A 210 -10.66 -3.21 23.53
CA GLY A 210 -9.53 -2.44 23.00
C GLY A 210 -8.16 -3.10 23.18
N HIS A 211 -8.10 -4.35 23.66
CA HIS A 211 -6.85 -5.09 23.79
C HIS A 211 -6.28 -5.44 22.40
N MET A 212 -4.96 -5.31 22.26
CA MET A 212 -4.24 -5.60 21.00
C MET A 212 -3.39 -6.84 21.15
N GLU A 213 -3.44 -7.69 20.13
CA GLU A 213 -2.54 -8.84 19.93
C GLU A 213 -1.66 -8.63 18.69
N PRO A 214 -0.46 -9.24 18.64
CA PRO A 214 0.30 -9.25 17.39
C PRO A 214 -0.47 -9.99 16.29
N MET A 215 -0.53 -9.40 15.12
CA MET A 215 -1.36 -9.91 14.02
C MET A 215 -0.71 -9.70 12.67
N SER A 216 -0.99 -10.61 11.75
CA SER A 216 -0.73 -10.45 10.31
C SER A 216 -1.92 -11.00 9.53
N GLY A 217 -2.48 -10.21 8.63
CA GLY A 217 -3.64 -10.65 7.86
C GLY A 217 -4.24 -9.57 6.98
N TRP A 218 -5.30 -9.94 6.30
CA TRP A 218 -6.05 -9.05 5.41
C TRP A 218 -7.17 -8.35 6.17
N THR A 219 -7.31 -7.04 5.97
CA THR A 219 -8.43 -6.26 6.49
C THR A 219 -9.27 -5.68 5.36
N ASN A 220 -10.58 -5.72 5.53
CA ASN A 220 -11.55 -5.06 4.67
C ASN A 220 -12.48 -4.14 5.48
N ILE A 221 -12.09 -3.78 6.70
CA ILE A 221 -12.90 -2.91 7.55
C ILE A 221 -13.22 -1.60 6.83
N TYR A 222 -14.48 -1.20 6.92
CA TYR A 222 -14.96 0.09 6.48
C TYR A 222 -15.47 0.89 7.66
N ILE A 223 -14.79 2.00 7.97
CA ILE A 223 -15.13 2.88 9.08
C ILE A 223 -15.93 4.06 8.51
N TYR A 224 -17.15 4.23 8.99
CA TYR A 224 -18.10 5.25 8.54
C TYR A 224 -18.84 5.86 9.75
N PRO A 225 -19.61 6.96 9.58
CA PRO A 225 -20.31 7.60 10.69
C PRO A 225 -21.17 6.65 11.51
N GLY A 226 -20.98 6.67 12.84
CA GLY A 226 -21.61 5.74 13.78
C GLY A 226 -20.69 4.62 14.25
N TYR A 227 -19.50 4.43 13.64
CA TYR A 227 -18.51 3.48 14.11
C TYR A 227 -18.03 3.83 15.53
N ARG A 228 -17.91 2.84 16.39
CA ARG A 228 -17.35 2.98 17.75
C ARG A 228 -15.91 2.51 17.76
N PHE A 229 -14.99 3.45 17.95
CA PHE A 229 -13.57 3.12 18.05
C PHE A 229 -13.28 2.36 19.34
N LYS A 230 -12.46 1.32 19.22
CA LYS A 230 -12.09 0.41 20.32
C LYS A 230 -10.77 0.82 20.95
N VAL A 231 -9.82 1.29 20.15
CA VAL A 231 -8.45 1.57 20.60
C VAL A 231 -7.98 2.98 20.24
N MET A 232 -8.39 3.53 19.12
CA MET A 232 -7.97 4.86 18.66
C MET A 232 -8.67 5.97 19.46
N ASP A 233 -7.90 6.91 20.00
CA ASP A 233 -8.40 8.09 20.73
C ASP A 233 -8.28 9.38 19.93
N GLY A 234 -7.47 9.39 18.88
CA GLY A 234 -7.28 10.53 18.00
C GLY A 234 -6.64 10.16 16.68
N LEU A 235 -6.81 11.02 15.68
CA LEU A 235 -6.32 10.84 14.33
C LEU A 235 -5.62 12.10 13.83
N VAL A 236 -4.44 11.93 13.23
CA VAL A 236 -3.68 12.96 12.51
C VAL A 236 -3.77 12.67 11.02
#